data_53617bad0f57f1983b2e5b12e7f657f6
#
_entry.id   53617bad0f57f1983b2e5b12e7f657f6
#
_cell.length_a   1.000
_cell.length_b   1.000
_cell.length_c   1.000
_cell.angle_alpha   90.00
_cell.angle_beta   90.00
_cell.angle_gamma   90.00
#
_symmetry.space_group_name_H-M   'P 1'
#
loop_
_entity.id
_entity.type
_entity.pdbx_description
1 polymer ?
#
loop_
_entity_poly.entity_id
_entity_poly.type
_entity_poly.pdbx_seq_one_letter_code
_entity_poly.pdbx_strand_id
1 'polypeptide(L)'
;YDPNGNMIAQAMTGTPGHVNTMATAVAHFFRHFPQATMKPGDVFITNDPWLGTGHLFDYVMMTPVFLGKKLVAFFASTCHVIDVGGVGMTAKANSSFEEGTLIPHSRIRKEGKLNEELLAIILANSRSPVEVRGDILSLISANDTGARRLIDMMREFKLTSLDALAKHILTQSEKGAREAIKAL
;
A
#
# COMPACT_ATOMS: atom_id res chain seq x y z
N TYR A 1 -5.38 6.53 3.91
CA TYR A 1 -5.36 6.11 5.32
C TYR A 1 -5.05 7.31 6.20
N ASP A 2 -5.59 7.31 7.41
CA ASP A 2 -5.22 8.28 8.44
C ASP A 2 -3.83 7.98 9.02
N PRO A 3 -3.25 8.86 9.85
CA PRO A 3 -1.95 8.60 10.49
C PRO A 3 -1.92 7.38 11.41
N ASN A 4 -3.07 6.88 11.87
CA ASN A 4 -3.15 5.67 12.69
C ASN A 4 -3.18 4.38 11.85
N GLY A 5 -3.22 4.49 10.52
CA GLY A 5 -3.30 3.37 9.58
C GLY A 5 -4.72 2.88 9.33
N ASN A 6 -5.74 3.63 9.71
CA ASN A 6 -7.12 3.30 9.38
C ASN A 6 -7.43 3.71 7.95
N MET A 7 -8.02 2.82 7.16
CA MET A 7 -8.47 3.11 5.81
C MET A 7 -9.70 4.03 5.86
N ILE A 8 -9.60 5.20 5.26
CA ILE A 8 -10.67 6.21 5.22
C ILE A 8 -11.30 6.40 3.84
N ALA A 9 -10.64 5.92 2.81
CA ALA A 9 -11.17 5.89 1.45
C ALA A 9 -10.47 4.80 0.63
N GLN A 10 -11.16 4.26 -0.36
CA GLN A 10 -10.62 3.27 -1.29
C GLN A 10 -11.13 3.52 -2.71
N ALA A 11 -10.45 2.93 -3.70
CA ALA A 11 -10.94 2.92 -5.06
C ALA A 11 -12.20 2.05 -5.18
N MET A 12 -13.14 2.46 -6.00
CA MET A 12 -14.38 1.67 -6.24
C MET A 12 -14.15 0.44 -7.13
N THR A 13 -13.00 0.36 -7.78
CA THR A 13 -12.63 -0.72 -8.72
C THR A 13 -11.77 -1.82 -8.07
N GLY A 14 -11.70 -1.83 -6.75
CA GLY A 14 -10.88 -2.82 -6.02
C GLY A 14 -11.48 -4.23 -6.08
N THR A 15 -10.60 -5.23 -6.07
CA THR A 15 -10.99 -6.64 -5.91
C THR A 15 -11.54 -6.85 -4.50
N PRO A 16 -12.69 -7.52 -4.31
CA PRO A 16 -13.27 -7.72 -2.98
C PRO A 16 -12.33 -8.32 -1.95
N GLY A 17 -11.45 -9.27 -2.35
CA GLY A 17 -10.42 -9.84 -1.48
C GLY A 17 -9.42 -8.82 -0.95
N HIS A 18 -9.09 -7.80 -1.74
CA HIS A 18 -8.13 -6.77 -1.36
C HIS A 18 -8.71 -5.71 -0.40
N VAL A 19 -10.03 -5.53 -0.36
CA VAL A 19 -10.67 -4.49 0.46
C VAL A 19 -10.28 -4.63 1.93
N ASN A 20 -10.48 -5.82 2.50
CA ASN A 20 -10.20 -6.07 3.91
C ASN A 20 -8.71 -6.23 4.20
N THR A 21 -7.96 -6.90 3.33
CA THR A 21 -6.53 -7.11 3.51
C THR A 21 -5.76 -5.79 3.43
N MET A 22 -6.09 -4.92 2.47
CA MET A 22 -5.52 -3.59 2.38
C MET A 22 -5.90 -2.71 3.58
N ALA A 23 -7.08 -2.89 4.18
CA ALA A 23 -7.47 -2.13 5.37
C ALA A 23 -6.48 -2.30 6.53
N THR A 24 -5.83 -3.45 6.64
CA THR A 24 -4.87 -3.76 7.70
C THR A 24 -3.40 -3.66 7.25
N ALA A 25 -3.13 -3.77 5.96
CA ALA A 25 -1.77 -3.87 5.40
C ALA A 25 -0.87 -2.68 5.80
N VAL A 26 -1.42 -1.45 5.81
CA VAL A 26 -0.65 -0.25 6.17
C VAL A 26 -0.12 -0.32 7.60
N ALA A 27 -0.90 -0.82 8.55
CA ALA A 27 -0.49 -0.92 9.94
C ALA A 27 0.69 -1.90 10.14
N HIS A 28 0.83 -2.91 9.26
CA HIS A 28 1.95 -3.84 9.33
C HIS A 28 3.28 -3.17 9.00
N PHE A 29 3.32 -2.19 8.11
CA PHE A 29 4.53 -1.43 7.82
C PHE A 29 5.06 -0.68 9.04
N PHE A 30 4.21 -0.26 9.98
CA PHE A 30 4.63 0.50 11.16
C PHE A 30 5.49 -0.33 12.13
N ARG A 31 5.35 -1.66 12.11
CA ARG A 31 6.18 -2.58 12.91
C ARG A 31 7.63 -2.61 12.42
N HIS A 32 7.83 -2.47 11.11
CA HIS A 32 9.14 -2.50 10.47
C HIS A 32 9.74 -1.09 10.33
N PHE A 33 8.89 -0.09 10.12
CA PHE A 33 9.25 1.30 9.92
C PHE A 33 8.40 2.18 10.85
N PRO A 34 8.88 2.51 12.06
CA PRO A 34 8.20 3.45 12.94
C PRO A 34 7.95 4.78 12.23
N GLN A 35 6.76 5.35 12.38
CA GLN A 35 6.35 6.57 11.66
C GLN A 35 7.33 7.74 11.85
N ALA A 36 7.94 7.85 13.05
CA ALA A 36 8.94 8.87 13.35
C ALA A 36 10.21 8.79 12.47
N THR A 37 10.46 7.62 11.83
CA THR A 37 11.60 7.41 10.94
C THR A 37 11.27 7.68 9.47
N MET A 38 10.00 7.87 9.14
CA MET A 38 9.55 8.12 7.79
C MET A 38 9.81 9.57 7.38
N LYS A 39 10.10 9.78 6.11
CA LYS A 39 10.43 11.08 5.54
C LYS A 39 9.57 11.35 4.29
N PRO A 40 9.38 12.63 3.92
CA PRO A 40 8.80 12.98 2.63
C PRO A 40 9.57 12.32 1.49
N GLY A 41 8.85 11.70 0.56
CA GLY A 41 9.45 11.01 -0.59
C GLY A 41 9.82 9.55 -0.35
N ASP A 42 9.61 9.01 0.86
CA ASP A 42 9.72 7.57 1.11
C ASP A 42 8.59 6.81 0.42
N VAL A 43 8.88 5.59 -0.03
CA VAL A 43 7.90 4.58 -0.43
C VAL A 43 8.37 3.22 0.08
N PHE A 44 7.44 2.47 0.61
CA PHE A 44 7.68 1.13 1.14
C PHE A 44 6.96 0.10 0.28
N ILE A 45 7.52 -1.11 0.21
CA ILE A 45 7.00 -2.23 -0.58
C ILE A 45 7.03 -3.52 0.25
N THR A 46 6.07 -4.39 -0.01
CA THR A 46 6.10 -5.80 0.37
C THR A 46 5.21 -6.61 -0.57
N ASN A 47 5.43 -7.91 -0.65
CA ASN A 47 4.48 -8.87 -1.19
C ASN A 47 4.26 -10.04 -0.20
N ASP A 48 4.49 -9.80 1.09
CA ASP A 48 4.22 -10.80 2.12
C ASP A 48 2.75 -11.22 2.07
N PRO A 49 2.42 -12.49 1.82
CA PRO A 49 1.04 -12.93 1.66
C PRO A 49 0.24 -12.86 2.97
N TRP A 50 0.89 -12.93 4.13
CA TRP A 50 0.24 -12.90 5.44
C TRP A 50 0.01 -11.48 5.96
N LEU A 51 0.89 -10.55 5.58
CA LEU A 51 0.86 -9.16 6.02
C LEU A 51 0.45 -8.19 4.91
N GLY A 52 0.22 -8.70 3.70
CA GLY A 52 -0.25 -7.98 2.51
C GLY A 52 -1.63 -8.44 2.08
N THR A 53 -1.73 -9.01 0.89
CA THR A 53 -3.00 -9.27 0.19
C THR A 53 -3.33 -10.73 -0.08
N GLY A 54 -2.52 -11.66 0.38
CA GLY A 54 -2.86 -13.10 0.37
C GLY A 54 -2.00 -13.97 -0.54
N HIS A 55 -1.21 -13.41 -1.46
CA HIS A 55 -0.25 -14.16 -2.28
C HIS A 55 0.93 -13.29 -2.74
N LEU A 56 2.03 -13.95 -3.17
CA LEU A 56 3.27 -13.26 -3.54
C LEU A 56 3.16 -12.38 -4.78
N PHE A 57 2.20 -12.63 -5.65
CA PHE A 57 2.01 -11.85 -6.88
C PHE A 57 1.49 -10.44 -6.62
N ASP A 58 0.93 -10.15 -5.45
CA ASP A 58 0.42 -8.83 -5.13
C ASP A 58 1.49 -7.98 -4.46
N TYR A 59 2.01 -7.01 -5.17
CA TYR A 59 2.88 -6.01 -4.59
C TYR A 59 2.05 -4.94 -3.90
N VAL A 60 2.29 -4.75 -2.61
CA VAL A 60 1.68 -3.70 -1.80
C VAL A 60 2.68 -2.59 -1.60
N MET A 61 2.29 -1.36 -1.92
CA MET A 61 3.09 -0.16 -1.68
C MET A 61 2.41 0.81 -0.74
N MET A 62 3.19 1.40 0.16
CA MET A 62 2.75 2.44 1.08
C MET A 62 3.62 3.67 0.95
N THR A 63 2.96 4.84 0.88
CA THR A 63 3.61 6.16 0.77
C THR A 63 3.11 7.06 1.89
N PRO A 64 3.97 7.55 2.80
CA PRO A 64 3.60 8.54 3.80
C PRO A 64 3.41 9.92 3.16
N VAL A 65 2.39 10.64 3.61
CA VAL A 65 2.03 11.97 3.10
C VAL A 65 2.26 13.01 4.17
N PHE A 66 3.00 14.06 3.81
CA PHE A 66 3.37 15.13 4.74
C PHE A 66 2.80 16.47 4.29
N LEU A 67 2.22 17.21 5.24
CA LEU A 67 1.91 18.63 5.11
C LEU A 67 3.00 19.42 5.85
N GLY A 68 3.95 19.96 5.10
CA GLY A 68 5.19 20.48 5.67
C GLY A 68 6.00 19.34 6.32
N LYS A 69 6.19 19.42 7.64
CA LYS A 69 6.91 18.39 8.43
C LYS A 69 5.96 17.41 9.13
N LYS A 70 4.65 17.66 9.08
CA LYS A 70 3.65 16.82 9.76
C LYS A 70 3.19 15.69 8.85
N LEU A 71 3.30 14.46 9.33
CA LEU A 71 2.66 13.29 8.71
C LEU A 71 1.14 13.43 8.87
N VAL A 72 0.40 13.40 7.77
CA VAL A 72 -1.05 13.64 7.76
C VAL A 72 -1.86 12.48 7.20
N ALA A 73 -1.25 11.60 6.42
CA ALA A 73 -1.93 10.46 5.81
C ALA A 73 -0.94 9.43 5.28
N PHE A 74 -1.49 8.31 4.80
CA PHE A 74 -0.79 7.36 3.94
C PHE A 74 -1.62 7.08 2.70
N PHE A 75 -0.96 6.89 1.57
CA PHE A 75 -1.53 6.23 0.41
C PHE A 75 -0.96 4.82 0.32
N ALA A 76 -1.82 3.87 -0.01
CA ALA A 76 -1.39 2.52 -0.32
C ALA A 76 -2.06 2.05 -1.60
N SER A 77 -1.33 1.29 -2.37
CA SER A 77 -1.79 0.68 -3.61
C SER A 77 -1.28 -0.76 -3.70
N THR A 78 -2.00 -1.58 -4.44
CA THR A 78 -1.60 -2.94 -4.75
C THR A 78 -1.91 -3.24 -6.21
N CYS A 79 -1.07 -4.07 -6.81
CA CYS A 79 -1.36 -4.68 -8.09
C CYS A 79 -0.83 -6.12 -8.13
N HIS A 80 -1.51 -6.93 -8.90
CA HIS A 80 -1.07 -8.26 -9.25
C HIS A 80 -0.01 -8.14 -10.36
N VAL A 81 1.25 -8.48 -10.06
CA VAL A 81 2.33 -8.47 -11.05
C VAL A 81 2.33 -9.77 -11.85
N ILE A 82 2.84 -9.71 -13.06
CA ILE A 82 2.80 -10.84 -13.99
C ILE A 82 3.70 -12.00 -13.57
N ASP A 83 4.77 -11.74 -12.82
CA ASP A 83 5.74 -12.77 -12.43
C ASP A 83 6.56 -12.35 -11.20
N VAL A 84 6.75 -13.31 -10.31
CA VAL A 84 7.56 -13.18 -9.08
C VAL A 84 8.65 -14.27 -9.00
N GLY A 85 8.92 -14.94 -10.11
CA GLY A 85 9.80 -16.11 -10.15
C GLY A 85 9.08 -17.39 -9.74
N GLY A 86 9.85 -18.36 -9.22
CA GLY A 86 9.31 -19.64 -8.77
C GLY A 86 8.56 -20.43 -9.84
N VAL A 87 7.62 -21.27 -9.41
CA VAL A 87 6.80 -22.10 -10.31
C VAL A 87 5.63 -21.32 -10.94
N GLY A 88 5.49 -20.04 -10.60
CA GLY A 88 4.39 -19.21 -11.05
C GLY A 88 3.09 -19.45 -10.29
N MET A 89 2.01 -18.81 -10.74
CA MET A 89 0.70 -18.92 -10.11
C MET A 89 0.07 -20.29 -10.39
N THR A 90 0.24 -21.23 -9.48
CA THR A 90 -0.25 -22.60 -9.63
C THR A 90 -0.65 -23.21 -8.28
N ALA A 91 -1.67 -24.04 -8.27
CA ALA A 91 -2.06 -24.83 -7.09
C ALA A 91 -1.09 -26.01 -6.80
N LYS A 92 -0.03 -26.17 -7.57
CA LYS A 92 0.96 -27.25 -7.39
C LYS A 92 2.11 -26.86 -6.50
N ALA A 93 2.27 -25.60 -6.14
CA ALA A 93 3.28 -25.17 -5.18
C ALA A 93 2.98 -25.74 -3.79
N ASN A 94 3.99 -26.33 -3.15
CA ASN A 94 3.86 -26.94 -1.83
C ASN A 94 4.27 -25.97 -0.71
N SER A 95 4.87 -24.84 -1.06
CA SER A 95 5.33 -23.82 -0.11
C SER A 95 5.44 -22.46 -0.79
N SER A 96 5.42 -21.38 0.00
CA SER A 96 5.66 -20.03 -0.50
C SER A 96 7.07 -19.86 -1.13
N PHE A 97 8.04 -20.68 -0.75
CA PHE A 97 9.37 -20.69 -1.37
C PHE A 97 9.36 -21.20 -2.81
N GLU A 98 8.42 -22.08 -3.14
CA GLU A 98 8.23 -22.55 -4.52
C GLU A 98 7.42 -21.55 -5.36
N GLU A 99 6.51 -20.80 -4.73
CA GLU A 99 5.66 -19.83 -5.44
C GLU A 99 6.44 -18.69 -6.08
N GLY A 100 7.51 -18.21 -5.41
CA GLY A 100 8.31 -17.11 -5.94
C GLY A 100 9.11 -16.36 -4.89
N THR A 101 9.56 -15.16 -5.25
CA THR A 101 10.41 -14.32 -4.42
C THR A 101 9.58 -13.51 -3.44
N LEU A 102 9.82 -13.71 -2.15
CA LEU A 102 9.28 -12.88 -1.09
C LEU A 102 10.08 -11.58 -0.97
N ILE A 103 9.40 -10.45 -1.01
CA ILE A 103 9.92 -9.12 -0.68
C ILE A 103 9.42 -8.79 0.73
N PRO A 104 10.27 -8.86 1.76
CA PRO A 104 9.86 -8.44 3.09
C PRO A 104 9.55 -6.94 3.10
N HIS A 105 8.91 -6.44 4.16
CA HIS A 105 8.67 -5.00 4.29
C HIS A 105 9.97 -4.23 4.10
N SER A 106 10.08 -3.52 3.00
CA SER A 106 11.32 -2.89 2.53
C SER A 106 11.04 -1.46 2.07
N ARG A 107 12.08 -0.61 2.06
CA ARG A 107 11.98 0.74 1.51
C ARG A 107 12.49 0.73 0.07
N ILE A 108 11.55 0.83 -0.89
CA ILE A 108 11.87 0.87 -2.33
C ILE A 108 12.30 2.26 -2.79
N ARG A 109 11.87 3.33 -2.11
CA ARG A 109 12.31 4.70 -2.36
C ARG A 109 12.57 5.41 -1.03
N LYS A 110 13.73 6.06 -0.90
CA LYS A 110 14.13 6.83 0.28
C LYS A 110 14.31 8.29 -0.10
N GLU A 111 13.52 9.17 0.53
CA GLU A 111 13.60 10.63 0.32
C GLU A 111 13.65 11.03 -1.17
N GLY A 112 12.82 10.38 -1.98
CA GLY A 112 12.72 10.60 -3.42
C GLY A 112 13.70 9.80 -4.28
N LYS A 113 14.69 9.13 -3.72
CA LYS A 113 15.68 8.31 -4.44
C LYS A 113 15.28 6.84 -4.43
N LEU A 114 15.17 6.26 -5.63
CA LEU A 114 14.86 4.84 -5.79
C LEU A 114 16.00 3.97 -5.24
N ASN A 115 15.67 2.89 -4.58
CA ASN A 115 16.61 1.86 -4.16
C ASN A 115 16.87 0.92 -5.35
N GLU A 116 17.84 1.30 -6.17
CA GLU A 116 18.17 0.56 -7.41
C GLU A 116 18.68 -0.86 -7.12
N GLU A 117 19.32 -1.10 -5.97
CA GLU A 117 19.78 -2.44 -5.59
C GLU A 117 18.60 -3.37 -5.31
N LEU A 118 17.63 -2.91 -4.50
CA LEU A 118 16.42 -3.67 -4.24
C LEU A 118 15.62 -3.91 -5.52
N LEU A 119 15.48 -2.88 -6.35
CA LEU A 119 14.80 -3.01 -7.63
C LEU A 119 15.52 -4.03 -8.53
N ALA A 120 16.84 -3.99 -8.62
CA ALA A 120 17.61 -4.95 -9.41
C ALA A 120 17.42 -6.39 -8.92
N ILE A 121 17.39 -6.62 -7.60
CA ILE A 121 17.12 -7.94 -7.01
C ILE A 121 15.72 -8.43 -7.41
N ILE A 122 14.70 -7.56 -7.30
CA ILE A 122 13.32 -7.92 -7.67
C ILE A 122 13.26 -8.31 -9.15
N LEU A 123 13.83 -7.49 -10.03
CA LEU A 123 13.78 -7.70 -11.47
C LEU A 123 14.59 -8.92 -11.92
N ALA A 124 15.71 -9.21 -11.27
CA ALA A 124 16.53 -10.39 -11.57
C ALA A 124 15.83 -11.71 -11.24
N ASN A 125 14.84 -11.70 -10.38
CA ASN A 125 14.03 -12.86 -10.01
C ASN A 125 12.72 -12.97 -10.80
N SER A 126 12.51 -12.12 -11.80
CA SER A 126 11.33 -12.15 -12.67
C SER A 126 11.71 -12.54 -14.11
N ARG A 127 10.87 -13.32 -14.76
CA ARG A 127 10.96 -13.64 -16.20
C ARG A 127 10.42 -12.50 -17.08
N SER A 128 9.71 -11.54 -16.46
CA SER A 128 9.11 -10.36 -17.11
C SER A 128 9.58 -9.06 -16.43
N PRO A 129 10.90 -8.77 -16.40
CA PRO A 129 11.44 -7.67 -15.62
C PRO A 129 10.98 -6.28 -16.10
N VAL A 130 10.66 -6.13 -17.38
CA VAL A 130 10.20 -4.84 -17.95
C VAL A 130 8.81 -4.50 -17.42
N GLU A 131 7.90 -5.46 -17.47
CA GLU A 131 6.53 -5.32 -17.00
C GLU A 131 6.50 -5.08 -15.48
N VAL A 132 7.22 -5.91 -14.71
CA VAL A 132 7.30 -5.76 -13.24
C VAL A 132 7.88 -4.41 -12.83
N ARG A 133 8.90 -3.91 -13.56
CA ARG A 133 9.41 -2.56 -13.34
C ARG A 133 8.32 -1.51 -13.61
N GLY A 134 7.56 -1.68 -14.68
CA GLY A 134 6.44 -0.81 -15.04
C GLY A 134 5.40 -0.75 -13.93
N ASP A 135 5.01 -1.90 -13.39
CA ASP A 135 4.05 -2.02 -12.30
C ASP A 135 4.53 -1.31 -11.03
N ILE A 136 5.79 -1.54 -10.63
CA ILE A 136 6.41 -0.86 -9.48
C ILE A 136 6.36 0.66 -9.63
N LEU A 137 6.79 1.18 -10.78
CA LEU A 137 6.80 2.62 -11.03
C LEU A 137 5.39 3.19 -11.13
N SER A 138 4.43 2.44 -11.65
CA SER A 138 3.01 2.83 -11.72
C SER A 138 2.39 2.96 -10.34
N LEU A 139 2.64 2.00 -9.44
CA LEU A 139 2.17 2.07 -8.05
C LEU A 139 2.76 3.28 -7.30
N ILE A 140 4.06 3.53 -7.46
CA ILE A 140 4.71 4.72 -6.90
C ILE A 140 4.04 6.00 -7.43
N SER A 141 3.85 6.09 -8.74
CA SER A 141 3.25 7.26 -9.39
C SER A 141 1.80 7.48 -8.98
N ALA A 142 1.02 6.41 -8.82
CA ALA A 142 -0.36 6.47 -8.34
C ALA A 142 -0.43 7.06 -6.93
N ASN A 143 0.40 6.55 -6.00
CA ASN A 143 0.48 7.05 -4.64
C ASN A 143 0.95 8.51 -4.58
N ASP A 144 1.97 8.89 -5.35
CA ASP A 144 2.46 10.26 -5.43
C ASP A 144 1.39 11.23 -5.96
N THR A 145 0.61 10.78 -6.93
CA THR A 145 -0.48 11.58 -7.49
C THR A 145 -1.60 11.76 -6.47
N GLY A 146 -1.98 10.68 -5.77
CA GLY A 146 -2.95 10.74 -4.68
C GLY A 146 -2.50 11.67 -3.57
N ALA A 147 -1.23 11.55 -3.14
CA ALA A 147 -0.64 12.38 -2.11
C ALA A 147 -0.68 13.88 -2.46
N ARG A 148 -0.31 14.24 -3.68
CA ARG A 148 -0.38 15.64 -4.14
C ARG A 148 -1.81 16.18 -4.09
N ARG A 149 -2.77 15.44 -4.65
CA ARG A 149 -4.18 15.83 -4.66
C ARG A 149 -4.76 15.98 -3.26
N LEU A 150 -4.35 15.11 -2.32
CA LEU A 150 -4.75 15.23 -0.92
C LEU A 150 -4.22 16.52 -0.30
N ILE A 151 -2.95 16.86 -0.53
CA ILE A 151 -2.37 18.10 -0.01
C ILE A 151 -3.05 19.33 -0.62
N ASP A 152 -3.37 19.30 -1.91
CA ASP A 152 -4.10 20.41 -2.56
C ASP A 152 -5.50 20.56 -1.96
N MET A 153 -6.24 19.48 -1.77
CA MET A 153 -7.53 19.48 -1.06
C MET A 153 -7.39 20.04 0.37
N MET A 154 -6.39 19.59 1.13
CA MET A 154 -6.18 20.09 2.49
C MET A 154 -5.92 21.60 2.52
N ARG A 155 -5.18 22.13 1.54
CA ARG A 155 -4.93 23.58 1.40
C ARG A 155 -6.20 24.34 1.04
N GLU A 156 -6.97 23.83 0.07
CA GLU A 156 -8.25 24.42 -0.37
C GLU A 156 -9.23 24.57 0.81
N PHE A 157 -9.38 23.48 1.59
CA PHE A 157 -10.27 23.46 2.76
C PHE A 157 -9.62 23.95 4.05
N LYS A 158 -8.39 24.46 3.99
CA LYS A 158 -7.62 24.97 5.15
C LYS A 158 -7.50 23.96 6.28
N LEU A 159 -7.36 22.67 5.93
CA LEU A 159 -7.21 21.58 6.89
C LEU A 159 -5.75 21.45 7.33
N THR A 160 -5.52 21.29 8.62
CA THR A 160 -4.20 21.02 9.22
C THR A 160 -4.02 19.57 9.66
N SER A 161 -5.11 18.80 9.67
CA SER A 161 -5.13 17.35 9.89
C SER A 161 -6.39 16.75 9.25
N LEU A 162 -6.40 15.41 9.14
CA LEU A 162 -7.57 14.64 8.68
C LEU A 162 -8.34 14.00 9.84
N ASP A 163 -7.96 14.22 11.09
CA ASP A 163 -8.47 13.46 12.25
C ASP A 163 -10.00 13.56 12.39
N ALA A 164 -10.56 14.77 12.27
CA ALA A 164 -12.01 14.96 12.37
C ALA A 164 -12.76 14.30 11.22
N LEU A 165 -12.22 14.41 9.99
CA LEU A 165 -12.78 13.80 8.79
C LEU A 165 -12.71 12.26 8.90
N ALA A 166 -11.56 11.71 9.28
CA ALA A 166 -11.35 10.29 9.46
C ALA A 166 -12.32 9.71 10.50
N LYS A 167 -12.42 10.36 11.67
CA LYS A 167 -13.36 9.96 12.72
C LYS A 167 -14.81 9.95 12.21
N HIS A 168 -15.23 10.98 11.47
CA HIS A 168 -16.56 11.05 10.90
C HIS A 168 -16.82 9.90 9.92
N ILE A 169 -15.91 9.69 8.96
CA ILE A 169 -16.03 8.64 7.95
C ILE A 169 -16.13 7.26 8.61
N LEU A 170 -15.21 6.93 9.52
CA LEU A 170 -15.18 5.64 10.19
C LEU A 170 -16.46 5.40 10.99
N THR A 171 -16.93 6.41 11.75
CA THR A 171 -18.18 6.31 12.54
C THR A 171 -19.40 6.09 11.66
N GLN A 172 -19.53 6.85 10.56
CA GLN A 172 -20.68 6.72 9.65
C GLN A 172 -20.64 5.39 8.87
N SER A 173 -19.46 4.95 8.43
CA SER A 173 -19.30 3.66 7.74
C SER A 173 -19.64 2.49 8.65
N GLU A 174 -19.15 2.49 9.89
CA GLU A 174 -19.49 1.46 10.87
C GLU A 174 -20.99 1.41 11.16
N LYS A 175 -21.60 2.59 11.39
CA LYS A 175 -23.04 2.68 11.64
C LYS A 175 -23.85 2.13 10.47
N GLY A 176 -23.54 2.57 9.23
CA GLY A 176 -24.22 2.08 8.04
C GLY A 176 -24.06 0.58 7.82
N ALA A 177 -22.86 0.04 8.02
CA ALA A 177 -22.64 -1.40 7.93
C ALA A 177 -23.43 -2.20 8.96
N ARG A 178 -23.47 -1.74 10.22
CA ARG A 178 -24.26 -2.38 11.29
C ARG A 178 -25.77 -2.32 11.01
N GLU A 179 -26.26 -1.22 10.47
CA GLU A 179 -27.67 -1.07 10.08
C GLU A 179 -28.02 -2.04 8.94
N ALA A 180 -27.17 -2.13 7.91
CA ALA A 180 -27.37 -3.06 6.80
C ALA A 180 -27.39 -4.52 7.26
N ILE A 181 -26.47 -4.94 8.14
CA ILE A 181 -26.44 -6.30 8.70
C ILE A 181 -27.70 -6.62 9.51
N LYS A 182 -28.23 -5.66 10.26
CA LYS A 182 -29.47 -5.87 11.04
C LYS A 182 -30.74 -5.99 10.18
N ALA A 183 -30.68 -5.50 8.95
CA ALA A 183 -31.79 -5.55 8.01
C ALA A 183 -31.84 -6.85 7.18
N LEU A 184 -30.81 -7.70 7.28
CA LEU A 184 -30.75 -9.04 6.69
C LEU A 184 -31.46 -10.06 7.59
#